data_994ed01279c132b47dfa775eea7754f3
#
_entry.id   994ed01279c132b47dfa775eea7754f3
#
_cell.length_a   1.000
_cell.length_b   1.000
_cell.length_c   1.000
_cell.angle_alpha   90.00
_cell.angle_beta   90.00
_cell.angle_gamma   90.00
#
_symmetry.space_group_name_H-M   'P 1'
#
loop_
_entity.id
_entity.type
_entity.pdbx_description
1 polymer ?
#
loop_
_entity_poly.entity_id
_entity_poly.type
_entity_poly.pdbx_seq_one_letter_code
_entity_poly.pdbx_strand_id
1 'polypeptide(L)'
;EVSDTGTITIPDSGAEFRVDSMSKPVPGLIVHRGEVVKGEIALGQEARLMVDDGRRADIRRNHTATHILHRELRAHLGNHVTQQGSLVAPDRLRFDFSHDKAVDEATLAAIEADINQAILANYPVKIKYMGQQEAIEMGAMALFGEKYGDIVRTITLGSGDQPAYSMELCGGLHVSETNDIGQFRFISEGAVAAGVR
;
A
#
# COMPACT_ATOMS: atom_id res chain seq x y z
N GLU A 1 1.56 0.56 5.73
CA GLU A 1 0.72 -0.65 5.59
C GLU A 1 0.65 -1.38 6.91
N VAL A 2 -0.56 -1.80 7.34
CA VAL A 2 -0.73 -2.60 8.56
C VAL A 2 -0.37 -4.07 8.29
N SER A 3 0.00 -4.82 9.35
CA SER A 3 0.36 -6.24 9.22
C SER A 3 -0.84 -7.11 8.87
N ASP A 4 -0.60 -8.25 8.24
CA ASP A 4 -1.62 -9.28 8.05
C ASP A 4 -2.12 -9.85 9.38
N THR A 5 -3.33 -10.40 9.34
CA THR A 5 -3.91 -11.29 10.33
C THR A 5 -4.17 -12.65 9.70
N GLY A 6 -4.53 -13.65 10.53
CA GLY A 6 -4.82 -14.98 10.00
C GLY A 6 -4.83 -16.06 11.08
N THR A 7 -4.68 -17.29 10.67
CA THR A 7 -4.70 -18.46 11.56
C THR A 7 -3.49 -19.34 11.31
N ILE A 8 -2.90 -19.85 12.39
CA ILE A 8 -1.89 -20.92 12.35
C ILE A 8 -2.56 -22.18 12.91
N THR A 9 -2.57 -23.26 12.14
CA THR A 9 -3.11 -24.55 12.55
C THR A 9 -1.99 -25.58 12.67
N ILE A 10 -2.10 -26.46 13.65
CA ILE A 10 -1.21 -27.61 13.83
C ILE A 10 -1.95 -28.85 13.32
N PRO A 11 -1.58 -29.39 12.13
CA PRO A 11 -2.34 -30.49 11.50
C PRO A 11 -2.52 -31.70 12.38
N ASP A 12 -1.47 -32.12 13.10
CA ASP A 12 -1.47 -33.35 13.90
C ASP A 12 -2.38 -33.30 15.13
N SER A 13 -2.52 -32.13 15.78
CA SER A 13 -3.32 -31.95 17.00
C SER A 13 -4.64 -31.24 16.77
N GLY A 14 -4.79 -30.58 15.63
CA GLY A 14 -5.92 -29.68 15.35
C GLY A 14 -5.93 -28.43 16.24
N ALA A 15 -4.78 -28.09 16.86
CA ALA A 15 -4.64 -26.84 17.61
C ALA A 15 -4.64 -25.63 16.67
N GLU A 16 -5.15 -24.51 17.17
CA GLU A 16 -5.28 -23.28 16.39
C GLU A 16 -4.80 -22.06 17.17
N PHE A 17 -4.02 -21.23 16.49
CA PHE A 17 -3.56 -19.94 16.97
C PHE A 17 -4.09 -18.83 16.05
N ARG A 18 -4.84 -17.88 16.60
CA ARG A 18 -5.28 -16.70 15.88
C ARG A 18 -4.16 -15.65 15.89
N VAL A 19 -3.77 -15.18 14.71
CA VAL A 19 -2.77 -14.13 14.54
C VAL A 19 -3.49 -12.78 14.45
N ASP A 20 -3.25 -11.91 15.42
CA ASP A 20 -3.83 -10.55 15.47
C ASP A 20 -2.88 -9.51 14.87
N SER A 21 -1.57 -9.75 14.93
CA SER A 21 -0.56 -8.87 14.33
C SER A 21 0.77 -9.58 14.10
N MET A 22 1.60 -8.98 13.23
CA MET A 22 2.96 -9.47 12.95
C MET A 22 3.97 -8.32 13.04
N SER A 23 5.22 -8.66 13.37
CA SER A 23 6.33 -7.74 13.35
C SER A 23 7.63 -8.41 12.89
N LYS A 24 8.57 -7.61 12.39
CA LYS A 24 9.95 -8.04 12.04
C LYS A 24 10.94 -7.25 12.88
N PRO A 25 11.22 -7.66 14.13
CA PRO A 25 12.09 -6.91 15.01
C PRO A 25 13.56 -6.88 14.51
N VAL A 26 13.97 -7.91 13.80
CA VAL A 26 15.28 -8.01 13.13
C VAL A 26 15.14 -8.73 11.79
N PRO A 27 16.11 -8.56 10.86
CA PRO A 27 16.09 -9.29 9.58
C PRO A 27 15.99 -10.81 9.79
N GLY A 28 15.09 -11.46 9.04
CA GLY A 28 14.88 -12.91 9.07
C GLY A 28 13.98 -13.43 10.20
N LEU A 29 13.62 -12.59 11.19
CA LEU A 29 12.71 -13.00 12.26
C LEU A 29 11.32 -12.39 12.06
N ILE A 30 10.31 -13.25 11.92
CA ILE A 30 8.90 -12.85 11.90
C ILE A 30 8.26 -13.30 13.21
N VAL A 31 7.67 -12.35 13.93
CA VAL A 31 6.95 -12.59 15.19
C VAL A 31 5.46 -12.46 14.93
N HIS A 32 4.72 -13.53 15.17
CA HIS A 32 3.26 -13.54 15.18
C HIS A 32 2.77 -13.30 16.61
N ARG A 33 1.85 -12.38 16.78
CA ARG A 33 1.18 -12.11 18.07
C ARG A 33 -0.30 -12.42 17.94
N GLY A 34 -0.83 -13.05 18.98
CA GLY A 34 -2.22 -13.50 19.00
C GLY A 34 -2.49 -14.41 20.19
N GLU A 35 -3.44 -15.30 20.04
CA GLU A 35 -3.81 -16.25 21.10
C GLU A 35 -4.07 -17.66 20.58
N VAL A 36 -3.82 -18.67 21.42
CA VAL A 36 -4.23 -20.05 21.17
C VAL A 36 -5.75 -20.13 21.42
N VAL A 37 -6.51 -20.33 20.36
CA VAL A 37 -7.99 -20.41 20.44
C VAL A 37 -8.50 -21.85 20.62
N LYS A 38 -7.62 -22.83 20.33
CA LYS A 38 -7.95 -24.25 20.46
C LYS A 38 -6.69 -25.09 20.67
N GLY A 39 -6.75 -26.04 21.62
CA GLY A 39 -5.68 -27.01 21.86
C GLY A 39 -4.42 -26.40 22.48
N GLU A 40 -3.29 -27.07 22.26
CA GLU A 40 -1.97 -26.68 22.75
C GLU A 40 -0.95 -26.66 21.60
N ILE A 41 -0.04 -25.71 21.63
CA ILE A 41 1.01 -25.56 20.62
C ILE A 41 2.37 -25.71 21.31
N ALA A 42 3.25 -26.49 20.69
CA ALA A 42 4.59 -26.76 21.20
C ALA A 42 5.65 -26.46 20.13
N LEU A 43 6.87 -26.23 20.61
CA LEU A 43 8.03 -26.04 19.73
C LEU A 43 8.29 -27.27 18.86
N GLY A 44 8.62 -27.06 17.60
CA GLY A 44 9.00 -28.12 16.65
C GLY A 44 7.83 -28.78 15.94
N GLN A 45 6.60 -28.41 16.23
CA GLN A 45 5.43 -28.90 15.47
C GLN A 45 5.39 -28.30 14.06
N GLU A 46 4.91 -29.10 13.11
CA GLU A 46 4.56 -28.60 11.79
C GLU A 46 3.34 -27.66 11.89
N ALA A 47 3.37 -26.54 11.17
CA ALA A 47 2.32 -25.54 11.23
C ALA A 47 1.88 -25.12 9.82
N ARG A 48 0.57 -24.98 9.63
CA ARG A 48 -0.03 -24.40 8.44
C ARG A 48 -0.50 -22.97 8.73
N LEU A 49 0.02 -22.03 7.97
CA LEU A 49 -0.33 -20.62 8.09
C LEU A 49 -1.34 -20.25 7.01
N MET A 50 -2.45 -19.63 7.41
CA MET A 50 -3.48 -19.08 6.52
C MET A 50 -3.68 -17.60 6.83
N VAL A 51 -3.50 -16.79 5.81
CA VAL A 51 -3.73 -15.35 5.91
C VAL A 51 -5.23 -15.05 5.72
N ASP A 52 -5.73 -14.02 6.38
CA ASP A 52 -7.04 -13.45 6.09
C ASP A 52 -7.01 -12.75 4.72
N ASP A 53 -7.40 -13.49 3.68
CA ASP A 53 -7.35 -13.03 2.29
C ASP A 53 -8.32 -11.86 2.03
N GLY A 54 -9.46 -11.82 2.71
CA GLY A 54 -10.43 -10.72 2.58
C GLY A 54 -9.81 -9.42 3.05
N ARG A 55 -9.28 -9.42 4.28
CA ARG A 55 -8.59 -8.27 4.85
C ARG A 55 -7.36 -7.85 4.02
N ARG A 56 -6.56 -8.80 3.54
CA ARG A 56 -5.41 -8.53 2.67
C ARG A 56 -5.84 -7.91 1.33
N ALA A 57 -6.95 -8.34 0.75
CA ALA A 57 -7.50 -7.77 -0.46
C ALA A 57 -7.91 -6.29 -0.25
N ASP A 58 -8.55 -5.96 0.88
CA ASP A 58 -8.87 -4.58 1.23
C ASP A 58 -7.62 -3.70 1.36
N ILE A 59 -6.57 -4.20 2.02
CA ILE A 59 -5.29 -3.51 2.14
C ILE A 59 -4.65 -3.27 0.76
N ARG A 60 -4.69 -4.26 -0.15
CA ARG A 60 -4.20 -4.11 -1.54
C ARG A 60 -4.92 -2.99 -2.28
N ARG A 61 -6.26 -2.92 -2.15
CA ARG A 61 -7.09 -1.86 -2.76
C ARG A 61 -6.67 -0.49 -2.27
N ASN A 62 -6.61 -0.32 -0.96
CA ASN A 62 -6.21 0.95 -0.34
C ASN A 62 -4.76 1.33 -0.67
N HIS A 63 -3.85 0.36 -0.74
CA HIS A 63 -2.45 0.65 -1.07
C HIS A 63 -2.31 1.11 -2.52
N THR A 64 -2.95 0.44 -3.47
CA THR A 64 -2.90 0.88 -4.88
C THR A 64 -3.60 2.23 -5.06
N ALA A 65 -4.74 2.45 -4.39
CA ALA A 65 -5.40 3.76 -4.39
C ALA A 65 -4.50 4.88 -3.86
N THR A 66 -3.60 4.60 -2.91
CA THR A 66 -2.63 5.58 -2.40
C THR A 66 -1.67 6.07 -3.50
N HIS A 67 -1.20 5.18 -4.38
CA HIS A 67 -0.33 5.56 -5.50
C HIS A 67 -1.08 6.42 -6.53
N ILE A 68 -2.34 6.08 -6.84
CA ILE A 68 -3.17 6.89 -7.73
C ILE A 68 -3.41 8.27 -7.11
N LEU A 69 -3.76 8.32 -5.82
CA LEU A 69 -3.96 9.57 -5.08
C LEU A 69 -2.70 10.45 -5.09
N HIS A 70 -1.53 9.89 -4.82
CA HIS A 70 -0.26 10.62 -4.85
C HIS A 70 -0.02 11.26 -6.23
N ARG A 71 -0.23 10.49 -7.29
CA ARG A 71 -0.09 10.99 -8.67
C ARG A 71 -1.06 12.13 -8.96
N GLU A 72 -2.35 12.00 -8.59
CA GLU A 72 -3.36 13.01 -8.87
C GLU A 72 -3.18 14.27 -8.01
N LEU A 73 -2.80 14.13 -6.75
CA LEU A 73 -2.42 15.28 -5.93
C LEU A 73 -1.28 16.08 -6.57
N ARG A 74 -0.26 15.43 -7.12
CA ARG A 74 0.83 16.10 -7.84
C ARG A 74 0.36 16.75 -9.14
N ALA A 75 -0.54 16.12 -9.87
CA ALA A 75 -1.08 16.66 -11.11
C ALA A 75 -1.88 17.95 -10.89
N HIS A 76 -2.69 17.99 -9.83
CA HIS A 76 -3.56 19.14 -9.52
C HIS A 76 -2.88 20.23 -8.68
N LEU A 77 -2.04 19.85 -7.72
CA LEU A 77 -1.44 20.81 -6.77
C LEU A 77 0.00 21.18 -7.11
N GLY A 78 0.69 20.33 -7.87
CA GLY A 78 2.06 20.57 -8.33
C GLY A 78 3.11 19.63 -7.75
N ASN A 79 4.32 19.71 -8.33
CA ASN A 79 5.43 18.79 -8.03
C ASN A 79 6.03 18.92 -6.62
N HIS A 80 5.66 19.94 -5.85
CA HIS A 80 6.04 20.10 -4.46
C HIS A 80 5.35 19.11 -3.51
N VAL A 81 4.26 18.49 -3.98
CA VAL A 81 3.57 17.45 -3.22
C VAL A 81 4.46 16.23 -3.08
N THR A 82 4.85 15.92 -1.85
CA THR A 82 5.61 14.74 -1.46
C THR A 82 4.96 14.07 -0.26
N GLN A 83 5.03 12.76 -0.20
CA GLN A 83 4.50 12.01 0.94
C GLN A 83 5.28 12.37 2.21
N GLN A 84 4.55 12.74 3.27
CA GLN A 84 5.09 13.01 4.62
C GLN A 84 4.71 11.91 5.62
N GLY A 85 3.65 11.19 5.33
CA GLY A 85 3.18 10.05 6.10
C GLY A 85 2.10 9.30 5.36
N SER A 86 1.83 8.06 5.78
CA SER A 86 0.78 7.24 5.18
C SER A 86 0.28 6.19 6.16
N LEU A 87 -1.01 5.91 6.11
CA LEU A 87 -1.62 4.73 6.71
C LEU A 87 -2.40 4.00 5.63
N VAL A 88 -2.12 2.70 5.49
CA VAL A 88 -2.90 1.80 4.64
C VAL A 88 -3.48 0.70 5.54
N ALA A 89 -4.79 0.72 5.72
CA ALA A 89 -5.57 -0.21 6.54
C ALA A 89 -6.69 -0.86 5.68
N PRO A 90 -7.37 -1.90 6.15
CA PRO A 90 -8.41 -2.54 5.36
C PRO A 90 -9.63 -1.64 5.13
N ASP A 91 -9.95 -0.77 6.07
CA ASP A 91 -11.14 0.09 6.07
C ASP A 91 -10.91 1.48 5.45
N ARG A 92 -9.66 1.91 5.35
CA ARG A 92 -9.29 3.25 4.83
C ARG A 92 -7.83 3.37 4.50
N LEU A 93 -7.50 4.42 3.75
CA LEU A 93 -6.15 4.97 3.66
C LEU A 93 -6.11 6.39 4.26
N ARG A 94 -4.92 6.82 4.71
CA ARG A 94 -4.58 8.20 5.00
C ARG A 94 -3.29 8.53 4.27
N PHE A 95 -3.22 9.69 3.66
CA PHE A 95 -2.05 10.16 2.94
C PHE A 95 -1.72 11.58 3.39
N ASP A 96 -0.63 11.73 4.11
CA ASP A 96 -0.14 13.02 4.59
C ASP A 96 0.87 13.54 3.57
N PHE A 97 0.70 14.78 3.10
CA PHE A 97 1.51 15.34 2.01
C PHE A 97 1.90 16.80 2.26
N SER A 98 3.01 17.21 1.67
CA SER A 98 3.49 18.60 1.74
C SER A 98 2.59 19.53 0.91
N HIS A 99 1.88 20.42 1.59
CA HIS A 99 1.10 21.49 0.99
C HIS A 99 0.78 22.57 2.03
N ASP A 100 0.91 23.85 1.67
CA ASP A 100 0.85 24.97 2.61
C ASP A 100 -0.57 25.56 2.77
N LYS A 101 -1.52 25.13 1.94
CA LYS A 101 -2.89 25.64 1.90
C LYS A 101 -3.92 24.52 2.02
N ALA A 102 -5.12 24.85 2.49
CA ALA A 102 -6.27 23.95 2.38
C ALA A 102 -6.56 23.67 0.91
N VAL A 103 -6.85 22.42 0.59
CA VAL A 103 -7.34 22.03 -0.74
C VAL A 103 -8.83 22.33 -0.79
N ASP A 104 -9.26 23.18 -1.71
CA ASP A 104 -10.67 23.53 -1.83
C ASP A 104 -11.53 22.38 -2.34
N GLU A 105 -12.84 22.44 -2.05
CA GLU A 105 -13.78 21.35 -2.37
C GLU A 105 -13.85 21.05 -3.88
N ALA A 106 -13.73 22.04 -4.74
CA ALA A 106 -13.78 21.85 -6.18
C ALA A 106 -12.54 21.08 -6.67
N THR A 107 -11.36 21.41 -6.13
CA THR A 107 -10.10 20.70 -6.40
C THR A 107 -10.16 19.26 -5.87
N LEU A 108 -10.67 19.05 -4.65
CA LEU A 108 -10.85 17.68 -4.11
C LEU A 108 -11.80 16.87 -4.97
N ALA A 109 -12.92 17.45 -5.42
CA ALA A 109 -13.88 16.78 -6.29
C ALA A 109 -13.25 16.41 -7.65
N ALA A 110 -12.41 17.27 -8.21
CA ALA A 110 -11.70 17.01 -9.45
C ALA A 110 -10.68 15.86 -9.29
N ILE A 111 -9.89 15.89 -8.21
CA ILE A 111 -8.95 14.80 -7.88
C ILE A 111 -9.70 13.48 -7.69
N GLU A 112 -10.82 13.47 -6.94
CA GLU A 112 -11.64 12.27 -6.74
C GLU A 112 -12.17 11.71 -8.09
N ALA A 113 -12.61 12.59 -8.99
CA ALA A 113 -13.08 12.21 -10.31
C ALA A 113 -11.96 11.56 -11.14
N ASP A 114 -10.76 12.16 -11.16
CA ASP A 114 -9.62 11.64 -11.93
C ASP A 114 -9.11 10.31 -11.36
N ILE A 115 -9.09 10.15 -10.02
CA ILE A 115 -8.79 8.85 -9.39
C ILE A 115 -9.78 7.78 -9.85
N ASN A 116 -11.08 8.08 -9.83
CA ASN A 116 -12.10 7.12 -10.27
C ASN A 116 -12.02 6.86 -11.78
N GLN A 117 -11.61 7.82 -12.61
CA GLN A 117 -11.31 7.58 -14.02
C GLN A 117 -10.13 6.61 -14.21
N ALA A 118 -9.05 6.76 -13.43
CA ALA A 118 -7.91 5.85 -13.45
C ALA A 118 -8.29 4.42 -12.99
N ILE A 119 -9.21 4.31 -12.03
CA ILE A 119 -9.77 3.03 -11.60
C ILE A 119 -10.55 2.38 -12.76
N LEU A 120 -11.44 3.13 -13.41
CA LEU A 120 -12.25 2.67 -14.54
C LEU A 120 -11.42 2.34 -15.79
N ALA A 121 -10.29 3.02 -16.00
CA ALA A 121 -9.36 2.75 -17.09
C ALA A 121 -8.72 1.35 -17.02
N ASN A 122 -8.85 0.70 -15.88
CA ASN A 122 -8.38 -0.66 -15.61
C ASN A 122 -6.91 -0.90 -15.98
N TYR A 123 -6.04 -0.03 -15.49
CA TYR A 123 -4.60 -0.18 -15.72
C TYR A 123 -4.05 -1.44 -15.06
N PRO A 124 -3.27 -2.26 -15.79
CA PRO A 124 -2.54 -3.36 -15.18
C PRO A 124 -1.48 -2.83 -14.19
N VAL A 125 -1.35 -3.49 -13.05
CA VAL A 125 -0.33 -3.21 -12.04
C VAL A 125 0.83 -4.16 -12.24
N LYS A 126 1.97 -3.63 -12.69
CA LYS A 126 3.17 -4.42 -12.99
C LYS A 126 4.22 -4.24 -11.90
N ILE A 127 4.75 -5.37 -11.44
CA ILE A 127 5.84 -5.42 -10.46
C ILE A 127 7.10 -5.84 -11.18
N LYS A 128 8.20 -5.06 -11.00
CA LYS A 128 9.52 -5.40 -11.51
C LYS A 128 10.58 -5.16 -10.45
N TYR A 129 11.67 -5.90 -10.56
CA TYR A 129 12.90 -5.67 -9.81
C TYR A 129 13.97 -5.19 -10.80
N MET A 130 14.64 -4.10 -10.48
CA MET A 130 15.65 -3.48 -11.34
C MET A 130 16.65 -2.68 -10.52
N GLY A 131 17.73 -2.21 -11.13
CA GLY A 131 18.67 -1.31 -10.49
C GLY A 131 18.00 0.00 -10.05
N GLN A 132 18.39 0.54 -8.90
CA GLN A 132 17.80 1.80 -8.38
C GLN A 132 17.99 2.94 -9.39
N GLN A 133 19.18 3.08 -9.97
CA GLN A 133 19.48 4.11 -10.95
C GLN A 133 18.62 3.96 -12.21
N GLU A 134 18.48 2.75 -12.72
CA GLU A 134 17.61 2.42 -13.86
C GLU A 134 16.16 2.82 -13.60
N ALA A 135 15.63 2.49 -12.41
CA ALA A 135 14.26 2.84 -12.01
C ALA A 135 14.04 4.37 -12.02
N ILE A 136 15.00 5.14 -11.48
CA ILE A 136 14.95 6.61 -11.46
C ILE A 136 14.98 7.18 -12.88
N GLU A 137 15.86 6.67 -13.74
CA GLU A 137 15.96 7.09 -15.15
C GLU A 137 14.67 6.79 -15.94
N MET A 138 13.96 5.71 -15.58
CA MET A 138 12.63 5.39 -16.11
C MET A 138 11.51 6.27 -15.53
N GLY A 139 11.81 7.18 -14.60
CA GLY A 139 10.85 8.09 -14.00
C GLY A 139 10.16 7.56 -12.74
N ALA A 140 10.69 6.50 -12.11
CA ALA A 140 10.13 6.00 -10.87
C ALA A 140 10.29 7.02 -9.74
N MET A 141 9.19 7.30 -9.03
CA MET A 141 9.23 8.10 -7.80
C MET A 141 9.77 7.26 -6.64
N ALA A 142 10.79 7.78 -5.97
CA ALA A 142 11.28 7.27 -4.70
C ALA A 142 10.66 8.07 -3.56
N LEU A 143 10.22 7.40 -2.50
CA LEU A 143 9.71 8.06 -1.30
C LEU A 143 10.86 8.78 -0.60
N PHE A 144 10.62 10.01 -0.18
CA PHE A 144 11.64 10.83 0.47
C PHE A 144 12.02 10.22 1.83
N GLY A 145 13.33 10.10 2.07
CA GLY A 145 13.89 9.60 3.35
C GLY A 145 14.00 8.09 3.48
N GLU A 146 13.53 7.30 2.53
CA GLU A 146 13.77 5.84 2.52
C GLU A 146 15.16 5.50 1.95
N LYS A 147 15.78 4.49 2.57
CA LYS A 147 17.05 3.93 2.08
C LYS A 147 16.75 2.70 1.23
N TYR A 148 17.09 2.79 -0.03
CA TYR A 148 16.93 1.69 -0.98
C TYR A 148 18.27 0.96 -1.19
N GLY A 149 18.21 -0.34 -1.42
CA GLY A 149 19.37 -1.11 -1.86
C GLY A 149 19.64 -0.94 -3.37
N ASP A 150 20.68 -1.60 -3.87
CA ASP A 150 21.06 -1.54 -5.29
C ASP A 150 19.95 -2.05 -6.22
N ILE A 151 19.18 -3.02 -5.76
CA ILE A 151 17.99 -3.56 -6.46
C ILE A 151 16.74 -3.10 -5.73
N VAL A 152 15.84 -2.47 -6.48
CA VAL A 152 14.56 -1.94 -5.98
C VAL A 152 13.39 -2.66 -6.63
N ARG A 153 12.28 -2.70 -5.91
CA ARG A 153 11.00 -3.17 -6.42
C ARG A 153 10.17 -1.98 -6.88
N THR A 154 9.81 -1.97 -8.16
CA THR A 154 8.97 -0.93 -8.77
C THR A 154 7.55 -1.43 -8.95
N ILE A 155 6.59 -0.53 -8.73
CA ILE A 155 5.17 -0.69 -9.03
C ILE A 155 4.83 0.28 -10.15
N THR A 156 4.35 -0.25 -11.25
CA THR A 156 3.97 0.54 -12.44
C THR A 156 2.50 0.32 -12.75
N LEU A 157 1.75 1.40 -12.86
CA LEU A 157 0.37 1.42 -13.32
C LEU A 157 0.34 1.93 -14.76
N GLY A 158 -0.29 1.20 -15.67
CA GLY A 158 -0.43 1.58 -17.07
C GLY A 158 -0.01 0.50 -18.05
N SER A 159 -0.38 0.68 -19.33
CA SER A 159 0.00 -0.20 -20.43
C SER A 159 1.46 0.08 -20.85
N GLY A 160 2.23 -0.98 -21.11
CA GLY A 160 3.68 -0.92 -21.35
C GLY A 160 4.18 -0.13 -22.56
N ASP A 161 3.28 0.35 -23.45
CA ASP A 161 3.61 1.00 -24.73
C ASP A 161 3.49 2.55 -24.68
N GLN A 162 3.10 3.10 -23.55
CA GLN A 162 2.96 4.54 -23.31
C GLN A 162 3.71 4.90 -22.01
N PRO A 163 4.02 6.18 -21.77
CA PRO A 163 4.49 6.59 -20.45
C PRO A 163 3.55 6.01 -19.38
N ALA A 164 4.13 5.38 -18.36
CA ALA A 164 3.34 4.81 -17.28
C ALA A 164 2.45 5.88 -16.64
N TYR A 165 1.22 5.53 -16.27
CA TYR A 165 0.34 6.41 -15.52
C TYR A 165 0.96 6.79 -14.17
N SER A 166 1.54 5.80 -13.48
CA SER A 166 2.35 6.01 -12.28
C SER A 166 3.45 4.94 -12.21
N MET A 167 4.63 5.30 -11.71
CA MET A 167 5.71 4.37 -11.39
C MET A 167 6.39 4.80 -10.10
N GLU A 168 6.40 3.91 -9.11
CA GLU A 168 6.95 4.21 -7.77
C GLU A 168 7.76 3.05 -7.22
N LEU A 169 8.74 3.36 -6.34
CA LEU A 169 9.45 2.36 -5.56
C LEU A 169 8.58 1.96 -4.37
N CYS A 170 8.12 0.72 -4.34
CA CYS A 170 7.23 0.25 -3.29
C CYS A 170 7.37 -1.25 -3.01
N GLY A 171 7.52 -1.61 -1.73
CA GLY A 171 7.62 -2.99 -1.26
C GLY A 171 6.29 -3.65 -0.89
N GLY A 172 5.18 -2.89 -0.88
CA GLY A 172 3.89 -3.34 -0.35
C GLY A 172 3.06 -4.20 -1.31
N LEU A 173 1.86 -4.54 -0.88
CA LEU A 173 0.91 -5.37 -1.61
C LEU A 173 0.00 -4.52 -2.50
N HIS A 174 -0.28 -4.99 -3.70
CA HIS A 174 -1.11 -4.27 -4.68
C HIS A 174 -2.15 -5.19 -5.33
N VAL A 175 -3.18 -4.58 -5.90
CA VAL A 175 -4.15 -5.27 -6.77
C VAL A 175 -3.49 -5.64 -8.11
N SER A 176 -4.13 -6.51 -8.89
CA SER A 176 -3.63 -6.91 -10.21
C SER A 176 -3.91 -5.84 -11.27
N GLU A 177 -5.02 -5.15 -11.14
CA GLU A 177 -5.47 -4.10 -12.04
C GLU A 177 -6.29 -3.05 -11.27
N THR A 178 -6.32 -1.81 -11.76
CA THR A 178 -6.87 -0.68 -10.96
C THR A 178 -8.35 -0.80 -10.71
N ASN A 179 -9.11 -1.49 -11.55
CA ASN A 179 -10.55 -1.67 -11.35
C ASN A 179 -10.88 -2.55 -10.12
N ASP A 180 -9.95 -3.40 -9.64
CA ASP A 180 -10.09 -4.16 -8.41
C ASP A 180 -10.25 -3.27 -7.16
N ILE A 181 -9.89 -1.97 -7.25
CA ILE A 181 -10.04 -0.99 -6.16
C ILE A 181 -11.53 -0.72 -5.89
N GLY A 182 -12.36 -0.69 -6.94
CA GLY A 182 -13.77 -0.34 -6.88
C GLY A 182 -13.97 1.18 -6.97
N GLN A 183 -14.38 1.85 -5.89
CA GLN A 183 -14.62 3.29 -5.87
C GLN A 183 -13.76 3.98 -4.82
N PHE A 184 -13.15 5.10 -5.18
CA PHE A 184 -12.46 6.00 -4.26
C PHE A 184 -13.37 7.16 -3.86
N ARG A 185 -13.31 7.55 -2.57
CA ARG A 185 -13.96 8.77 -2.04
C ARG A 185 -13.10 9.43 -0.98
N PHE A 186 -13.03 10.77 -1.03
CA PHE A 186 -12.54 11.54 0.11
C PHE A 186 -13.56 11.51 1.26
N ILE A 187 -13.06 11.21 2.46
CA ILE A 187 -13.86 11.30 3.69
C ILE A 187 -13.61 12.65 4.37
N SER A 188 -12.37 13.08 4.41
CA SER A 188 -11.97 14.37 4.98
C SER A 188 -10.60 14.78 4.45
N GLU A 189 -10.35 16.08 4.51
CA GLU A 189 -9.05 16.72 4.27
C GLU A 189 -8.80 17.69 5.42
N GLY A 190 -7.55 17.80 5.89
CA GLY A 190 -7.24 18.67 7.00
C GLY A 190 -5.74 18.82 7.25
N ALA A 191 -5.34 19.87 7.97
CA ALA A 191 -3.95 20.08 8.37
C ALA A 191 -3.53 19.07 9.43
N VAL A 192 -2.36 18.45 9.24
CA VAL A 192 -1.71 17.56 10.20
C VAL A 192 -0.62 18.32 10.97
N ALA A 193 0.13 19.17 10.26
CA ALA A 193 1.19 20.01 10.81
C ALA A 193 1.39 21.24 9.93
N ALA A 194 2.28 22.16 10.30
CA ALA A 194 2.64 23.29 9.46
C ALA A 194 3.21 22.78 8.11
N GLY A 195 2.57 23.16 7.00
CA GLY A 195 2.94 22.74 5.64
C GLY A 195 2.66 21.28 5.30
N VAL A 196 1.85 20.58 6.10
CA VAL A 196 1.44 19.17 5.87
C VAL A 196 -0.08 19.04 5.99
N ARG A 197 -0.66 18.47 4.96
CA ARG A 197 -2.09 18.18 4.84
C ARG A 197 -2.34 16.70 4.83
#